data_55c0a1498a67eb2d0d3d705a628d1f1c
#
_entry.id   55c0a1498a67eb2d0d3d705a628d1f1c
#
_cell.length_a   1.000
_cell.length_b   1.000
_cell.length_c   1.000
_cell.angle_alpha   90.00
_cell.angle_beta   90.00
_cell.angle_gamma   90.00
#
_symmetry.space_group_name_H-M   'P 1'
#
loop_
_entity.id
_entity.type
_entity.pdbx_description
1 polymer ?
#
loop_
_entity_poly.entity_id
_entity_poly.type
_entity_poly.pdbx_seq_one_letter_code
_entity_poly.pdbx_strand_id
1 'polypeptide(L)'
;MSKVFIPEGYRAPLSVYELQRAIEFIKSNFQTNLSNALNLRRVSAPLFVEEASGLNDNLNGYERPVSFDIPDVHAEAQVVHSLAKWKRLALKRYQFNVGKGLFTDMNAIRRDEEVDNLHSVYVDQWDWEKVIAREDRNTDYLKRTVRDIVGAVCETNDALGVAFPSLHTKLDRDVFFITTQELEDMYPDKTPKERENEILRQHHTVFLMQIGGKLKSGKPHDGRAPDYDDWDLNGDILMWNPVLQCAFEISSMGIRVDEKSLDRQLTLAGCDDRRSLPFHKMLLNGELPLTMGGGIGQSRLCMLLIGTAHIGEVQVSLWDEATRKTCEDAGVMLL
;
A
#
# COMPACT_ATOMS: atom_id res chain seq x y z
N MET A 1 12.97 -23.05 8.26
CA MET A 1 11.82 -23.60 7.53
C MET A 1 11.26 -22.49 6.66
N SER A 2 10.85 -22.75 5.43
CA SER A 2 10.20 -21.75 4.58
C SER A 2 8.96 -21.21 5.29
N LYS A 3 8.74 -19.88 5.23
CA LYS A 3 7.49 -19.24 5.64
C LYS A 3 6.39 -19.39 4.58
N VAL A 4 6.77 -19.92 3.41
CA VAL A 4 5.90 -20.14 2.26
C VAL A 4 5.20 -21.49 2.36
N PHE A 5 3.92 -21.50 2.07
CA PHE A 5 3.12 -22.72 1.93
C PHE A 5 2.22 -22.61 0.69
N ILE A 6 1.94 -23.73 0.06
CA ILE A 6 0.94 -23.80 -1.03
C ILE A 6 -0.24 -24.62 -0.51
N PRO A 7 -1.48 -24.10 -0.58
CA PRO A 7 -2.65 -24.83 -0.12
C PRO A 7 -2.80 -26.20 -0.82
N GLU A 8 -3.23 -27.22 -0.08
CA GLU A 8 -3.46 -28.55 -0.64
C GLU A 8 -4.47 -28.49 -1.79
N GLY A 9 -4.14 -29.12 -2.89
CA GLY A 9 -4.98 -29.12 -4.09
C GLY A 9 -4.98 -27.83 -4.90
N TYR A 10 -4.18 -26.82 -4.50
CA TYR A 10 -4.04 -25.61 -5.29
C TYR A 10 -3.51 -25.95 -6.70
N ARG A 11 -4.03 -25.25 -7.70
CA ARG A 11 -3.53 -25.26 -9.07
C ARG A 11 -3.59 -23.84 -9.62
N ALA A 12 -2.54 -23.43 -10.33
CA ALA A 12 -2.52 -22.15 -11.02
C ALA A 12 -3.74 -22.03 -11.96
N PRO A 13 -4.54 -20.96 -11.84
CA PRO A 13 -5.82 -20.85 -12.55
C PRO A 13 -5.66 -20.62 -14.06
N LEU A 14 -4.48 -20.19 -14.50
CA LEU A 14 -4.16 -19.86 -15.89
C LEU A 14 -2.83 -20.46 -16.31
N SER A 15 -2.63 -20.69 -17.62
CA SER A 15 -1.30 -20.91 -18.19
C SER A 15 -0.45 -19.66 -18.03
N VAL A 16 0.89 -19.78 -18.07
CA VAL A 16 1.80 -18.65 -17.90
C VAL A 16 1.53 -17.53 -18.93
N TYR A 17 1.23 -17.91 -20.18
CA TYR A 17 0.90 -16.92 -21.22
C TYR A 17 -0.41 -16.18 -20.91
N GLU A 18 -1.45 -16.88 -20.52
CA GLU A 18 -2.72 -16.26 -20.14
C GLU A 18 -2.61 -15.44 -18.87
N LEU A 19 -1.76 -15.88 -17.94
CA LEU A 19 -1.44 -15.14 -16.72
C LEU A 19 -0.83 -13.78 -17.05
N GLN A 20 0.13 -13.70 -17.97
CA GLN A 20 0.72 -12.43 -18.42
C GLN A 20 -0.34 -11.52 -19.05
N ARG A 21 -1.24 -12.06 -19.86
CA ARG A 21 -2.36 -11.31 -20.43
C ARG A 21 -3.34 -10.80 -19.38
N ALA A 22 -3.62 -11.61 -18.36
CA ALA A 22 -4.48 -11.20 -17.24
C ALA A 22 -3.83 -10.09 -16.40
N ILE A 23 -2.54 -10.17 -16.13
CA ILE A 23 -1.77 -9.11 -15.43
C ILE A 23 -1.83 -7.79 -16.22
N GLU A 24 -1.57 -7.83 -17.53
CA GLU A 24 -1.66 -6.65 -18.42
C GLU A 24 -3.08 -6.05 -18.38
N PHE A 25 -4.10 -6.90 -18.49
CA PHE A 25 -5.50 -6.50 -18.45
C PHE A 25 -5.85 -5.82 -17.12
N ILE A 26 -5.51 -6.44 -15.99
CA ILE A 26 -5.76 -5.88 -14.65
C ILE A 26 -5.08 -4.52 -14.51
N LYS A 27 -3.78 -4.45 -14.83
CA LYS A 27 -3.01 -3.21 -14.67
C LYS A 27 -3.59 -2.07 -15.49
N SER A 28 -3.96 -2.32 -16.75
CA SER A 28 -4.51 -1.29 -17.65
C SER A 28 -5.91 -0.83 -17.22
N ASN A 29 -6.79 -1.78 -16.85
CA ASN A 29 -8.16 -1.47 -16.44
C ASN A 29 -8.19 -0.76 -15.08
N PHE A 30 -7.50 -1.30 -14.08
CA PHE A 30 -7.51 -0.71 -12.74
C PHE A 30 -6.94 0.71 -12.74
N GLN A 31 -5.82 0.94 -13.43
CA GLN A 31 -5.24 2.28 -13.58
C GLN A 31 -6.26 3.28 -14.15
N THR A 32 -7.05 2.86 -15.13
CA THR A 32 -8.09 3.70 -15.74
C THR A 32 -9.23 3.96 -14.76
N ASN A 33 -9.75 2.92 -14.11
CA ASN A 33 -10.83 3.02 -13.14
C ASN A 33 -10.44 3.89 -11.94
N LEU A 34 -9.24 3.67 -11.38
CA LEU A 34 -8.71 4.48 -10.27
C LEU A 34 -8.55 5.95 -10.66
N SER A 35 -7.99 6.21 -11.86
CA SER A 35 -7.79 7.58 -12.36
C SER A 35 -9.10 8.33 -12.52
N ASN A 36 -10.13 7.66 -13.00
CA ASN A 36 -11.46 8.24 -13.16
C ASN A 36 -12.14 8.47 -11.79
N ALA A 37 -12.12 7.48 -10.92
CA ALA A 37 -12.76 7.55 -9.60
C ALA A 37 -12.19 8.68 -8.73
N LEU A 38 -10.87 8.89 -8.76
CA LEU A 38 -10.20 9.87 -7.91
C LEU A 38 -9.77 11.16 -8.62
N ASN A 39 -10.02 11.28 -9.93
CA ASN A 39 -9.59 12.42 -10.76
C ASN A 39 -8.05 12.60 -10.76
N LEU A 40 -7.33 11.53 -11.12
CA LEU A 40 -5.88 11.50 -11.13
C LEU A 40 -5.29 11.66 -12.54
N ARG A 41 -4.05 12.12 -12.60
CA ARG A 41 -3.23 12.13 -13.81
C ARG A 41 -1.94 11.38 -13.57
N ARG A 42 -1.55 10.52 -14.50
CA ARG A 42 -0.26 9.82 -14.43
C ARG A 42 0.87 10.82 -14.62
N VAL A 43 1.89 10.72 -13.76
CA VAL A 43 3.10 11.55 -13.82
C VAL A 43 4.35 10.68 -13.80
N SER A 44 5.47 11.24 -14.29
CA SER A 44 6.79 10.66 -14.10
C SER A 44 7.23 10.84 -12.64
N ALA A 45 7.81 9.80 -12.05
CA ALA A 45 8.28 9.80 -10.67
C ALA A 45 9.71 9.23 -10.56
N PRO A 46 10.46 9.56 -9.51
CA PRO A 46 11.81 9.06 -9.33
C PRO A 46 11.79 7.60 -8.85
N LEU A 47 12.79 6.82 -9.29
CA LEU A 47 13.14 5.52 -8.71
C LEU A 47 13.97 5.68 -7.43
N PHE A 48 14.73 6.77 -7.32
CA PHE A 48 15.59 7.10 -6.18
C PHE A 48 15.54 8.59 -5.90
N VAL A 49 15.86 8.95 -4.68
CA VAL A 49 15.91 10.34 -4.20
C VAL A 49 17.23 10.59 -3.49
N GLU A 50 17.65 11.86 -3.44
CA GLU A 50 18.81 12.25 -2.65
C GLU A 50 18.52 12.03 -1.16
N GLU A 51 19.47 11.42 -0.43
CA GLU A 51 19.32 11.10 0.99
C GLU A 51 19.04 12.35 1.83
N ALA A 52 19.81 13.43 1.59
CA ALA A 52 19.69 14.70 2.32
C ALA A 52 18.34 15.41 2.13
N SER A 53 17.55 15.02 1.11
CA SER A 53 16.23 15.61 0.85
C SER A 53 15.18 15.28 1.92
N GLY A 54 15.35 14.17 2.64
CA GLY A 54 14.36 13.63 3.58
C GLY A 54 13.09 13.11 2.91
N LEU A 55 13.09 12.91 1.58
CA LEU A 55 11.92 12.48 0.81
C LEU A 55 11.68 10.97 0.86
N ASN A 56 12.73 10.18 1.15
CA ASN A 56 12.53 8.73 1.26
C ASN A 56 11.70 8.37 2.50
N ASP A 57 11.02 7.24 2.43
CA ASP A 57 10.26 6.70 3.55
C ASP A 57 11.19 5.85 4.43
N ASN A 58 11.13 6.07 5.73
CA ASN A 58 11.88 5.26 6.69
C ASN A 58 11.08 4.05 7.20
N LEU A 59 9.90 3.80 6.63
CA LEU A 59 9.00 2.71 7.04
C LEU A 59 8.83 2.68 8.57
N ASN A 60 9.22 1.57 9.22
CA ASN A 60 9.19 1.42 10.68
C ASN A 60 10.44 1.99 11.38
N GLY A 61 11.44 2.46 10.61
CA GLY A 61 12.64 3.12 11.11
C GLY A 61 13.87 2.22 11.30
N TYR A 62 13.76 0.92 11.03
CA TYR A 62 14.88 -0.03 11.08
C TYR A 62 15.28 -0.56 9.70
N GLU A 63 14.42 -0.43 8.71
CA GLU A 63 14.67 -0.89 7.35
C GLU A 63 15.71 0.00 6.67
N ARG A 64 16.72 -0.63 6.07
CA ARG A 64 17.83 0.05 5.40
C ARG A 64 17.51 0.28 3.93
N PRO A 65 17.61 1.49 3.40
CA PRO A 65 17.48 1.71 1.96
C PRO A 65 18.66 1.10 1.18
N VAL A 66 18.45 0.88 -0.09
CA VAL A 66 19.54 0.61 -1.06
C VAL A 66 20.11 1.96 -1.45
N SER A 67 21.33 2.25 -1.00
CA SER A 67 22.04 3.52 -1.25
C SER A 67 23.16 3.34 -2.25
N PHE A 68 23.47 4.40 -3.00
CA PHE A 68 24.58 4.49 -3.95
C PHE A 68 24.97 5.94 -4.17
N ASP A 69 26.23 6.15 -4.54
CA ASP A 69 26.75 7.47 -4.90
C ASP A 69 26.48 7.81 -6.38
N ILE A 70 26.33 9.10 -6.66
CA ILE A 70 26.22 9.64 -8.02
C ILE A 70 27.35 10.65 -8.21
N PRO A 71 28.50 10.26 -8.78
CA PRO A 71 29.69 11.10 -8.85
C PRO A 71 29.46 12.45 -9.52
N ASP A 72 28.76 12.51 -10.63
CA ASP A 72 28.53 13.74 -11.39
C ASP A 72 27.60 14.74 -10.67
N VAL A 73 26.79 14.24 -9.74
CA VAL A 73 25.85 15.06 -8.95
C VAL A 73 26.43 15.37 -7.56
N HIS A 74 27.50 14.69 -7.18
CA HIS A 74 28.12 14.77 -5.85
C HIS A 74 27.13 14.52 -4.71
N ALA A 75 26.25 13.52 -4.88
CA ALA A 75 25.21 13.20 -3.93
C ALA A 75 25.10 11.69 -3.66
N GLU A 76 24.71 11.35 -2.44
CA GLU A 76 24.23 10.01 -2.07
C GLU A 76 22.74 9.92 -2.38
N ALA A 77 22.36 8.86 -3.07
CA ALA A 77 20.99 8.56 -3.47
C ALA A 77 20.49 7.26 -2.83
N GLN A 78 19.19 7.20 -2.62
CA GLN A 78 18.51 6.04 -2.08
C GLN A 78 17.38 5.61 -3.00
N VAL A 79 17.31 4.32 -3.35
CA VAL A 79 16.11 3.75 -3.98
C VAL A 79 14.94 3.93 -3.02
N VAL A 80 13.81 4.41 -3.52
CA VAL A 80 12.66 4.73 -2.68
C VAL A 80 12.08 3.50 -1.99
N HIS A 81 11.61 3.66 -0.75
CA HIS A 81 10.74 2.70 -0.07
C HIS A 81 9.26 3.02 -0.31
N SER A 82 8.92 4.31 -0.44
CA SER A 82 7.63 4.83 -0.91
C SER A 82 7.81 6.23 -1.49
N LEU A 83 6.79 6.72 -2.19
CA LEU A 83 6.76 8.08 -2.74
C LEU A 83 5.83 9.02 -1.98
N ALA A 84 5.40 8.65 -0.77
CA ALA A 84 4.40 9.41 -0.01
C ALA A 84 4.75 10.91 0.13
N LYS A 85 5.98 11.22 0.54
CA LYS A 85 6.45 12.61 0.69
C LYS A 85 6.71 13.29 -0.66
N TRP A 86 7.31 12.56 -1.60
CA TRP A 86 7.60 13.09 -2.94
C TRP A 86 6.33 13.51 -3.69
N LYS A 87 5.28 12.69 -3.66
CA LYS A 87 4.00 12.99 -4.35
C LYS A 87 3.40 14.32 -3.91
N ARG A 88 3.40 14.59 -2.60
CA ARG A 88 2.90 15.84 -2.05
C ARG A 88 3.71 17.05 -2.54
N LEU A 89 5.04 16.92 -2.58
CA LEU A 89 5.93 17.93 -3.15
C LEU A 89 5.70 18.12 -4.65
N ALA A 90 5.48 17.03 -5.39
CA ALA A 90 5.17 17.07 -6.82
C ALA A 90 3.85 17.82 -7.11
N LEU A 91 2.80 17.58 -6.31
CA LEU A 91 1.53 18.32 -6.44
C LEU A 91 1.72 19.83 -6.30
N LYS A 92 2.57 20.30 -5.36
CA LYS A 92 2.94 21.72 -5.25
C LYS A 92 3.70 22.19 -6.48
N ARG A 93 4.75 21.48 -6.87
CA ARG A 93 5.61 21.86 -8.01
C ARG A 93 4.88 21.90 -9.33
N TYR A 94 3.95 20.97 -9.54
CA TYR A 94 3.16 20.86 -10.77
C TYR A 94 1.85 21.65 -10.71
N GLN A 95 1.62 22.40 -9.62
CA GLN A 95 0.48 23.31 -9.43
C GLN A 95 -0.89 22.63 -9.59
N PHE A 96 -1.04 21.46 -8.96
CA PHE A 96 -2.33 20.77 -8.95
C PHE A 96 -3.34 21.51 -8.04
N ASN A 97 -4.55 21.67 -8.55
CA ASN A 97 -5.65 22.32 -7.82
C ASN A 97 -6.40 21.35 -6.92
N VAL A 98 -7.13 21.89 -5.93
CA VAL A 98 -8.04 21.10 -5.08
C VAL A 98 -8.97 20.21 -5.92
N GLY A 99 -9.15 18.99 -5.48
CA GLY A 99 -9.96 17.97 -6.15
C GLY A 99 -9.26 17.22 -7.28
N LYS A 100 -8.01 17.60 -7.65
CA LYS A 100 -7.18 16.91 -8.64
C LYS A 100 -5.99 16.24 -7.98
N GLY A 101 -5.54 15.13 -8.58
CA GLY A 101 -4.42 14.38 -8.06
C GLY A 101 -3.54 13.78 -9.15
N LEU A 102 -2.47 13.17 -8.70
CA LEU A 102 -1.54 12.41 -9.52
C LEU A 102 -1.51 10.94 -9.09
N PHE A 103 -1.06 10.08 -9.98
CA PHE A 103 -0.58 8.74 -9.65
C PHE A 103 0.65 8.42 -10.50
N THR A 104 1.39 7.43 -10.05
CA THR A 104 2.57 6.91 -10.76
C THR A 104 2.74 5.42 -10.50
N ASP A 105 3.46 4.74 -11.38
CA ASP A 105 3.97 3.41 -11.11
C ASP A 105 5.23 3.55 -10.26
N MET A 106 5.11 3.25 -8.97
CA MET A 106 6.23 3.22 -8.06
C MET A 106 6.87 1.84 -8.07
N ASN A 107 8.19 1.81 -8.14
CA ASN A 107 9.01 0.63 -7.95
C ASN A 107 9.93 0.87 -6.76
N ALA A 108 9.92 -0.02 -5.79
CA ALA A 108 10.71 0.09 -4.57
C ALA A 108 11.48 -1.21 -4.29
N ILE A 109 12.59 -1.08 -3.57
CA ILE A 109 13.36 -2.22 -3.07
C ILE A 109 13.38 -2.13 -1.54
N ARG A 110 12.75 -3.09 -0.89
CA ARG A 110 12.75 -3.27 0.56
C ARG A 110 13.68 -4.42 0.91
N ARG A 111 14.97 -4.11 0.99
CA ARG A 111 16.04 -5.13 1.13
C ARG A 111 15.98 -5.95 2.41
N ASP A 112 15.34 -5.45 3.45
CA ASP A 112 15.19 -6.11 4.75
C ASP A 112 13.79 -6.76 4.91
N GLU A 113 13.01 -6.86 3.81
CA GLU A 113 11.69 -7.50 3.83
C GLU A 113 11.78 -9.00 4.10
N GLU A 114 10.92 -9.49 4.97
CA GLU A 114 10.76 -10.94 5.16
C GLU A 114 9.86 -11.51 4.05
N VAL A 115 10.47 -12.31 3.18
CA VAL A 115 9.73 -12.90 2.05
C VAL A 115 8.84 -14.05 2.52
N ASP A 116 7.61 -14.07 2.00
CA ASP A 116 6.62 -15.11 2.23
C ASP A 116 5.67 -15.20 1.01
N ASN A 117 4.47 -15.79 1.17
CA ASN A 117 3.49 -15.86 0.08
C ASN A 117 3.07 -14.48 -0.45
N LEU A 118 3.10 -13.44 0.37
CA LEU A 118 2.53 -12.11 0.11
C LEU A 118 3.60 -11.02 -0.07
N HIS A 119 4.82 -11.25 0.43
CA HIS A 119 5.88 -10.26 0.52
C HIS A 119 7.07 -10.63 -0.35
N SER A 120 7.58 -9.64 -1.07
CA SER A 120 8.77 -9.69 -1.92
C SER A 120 9.67 -8.50 -1.60
N VAL A 121 10.98 -8.65 -1.83
CA VAL A 121 11.93 -7.52 -1.74
C VAL A 121 11.65 -6.43 -2.78
N TYR A 122 10.99 -6.78 -3.88
CA TYR A 122 10.53 -5.83 -4.89
C TYR A 122 9.05 -5.49 -4.64
N VAL A 123 8.74 -4.18 -4.57
CA VAL A 123 7.39 -3.66 -4.36
C VAL A 123 7.00 -2.77 -5.52
N ASP A 124 5.85 -3.06 -6.13
CA ASP A 124 5.24 -2.26 -7.18
C ASP A 124 3.87 -1.73 -6.74
N GLN A 125 3.65 -0.42 -6.88
CA GLN A 125 2.39 0.20 -6.48
C GLN A 125 1.89 1.20 -7.52
N TRP A 126 0.56 1.33 -7.65
CA TRP A 126 -0.03 2.61 -8.08
C TRP A 126 0.00 3.53 -6.87
N ASP A 127 0.95 4.43 -6.89
CA ASP A 127 1.16 5.36 -5.79
C ASP A 127 0.47 6.68 -6.15
N TRP A 128 -0.56 7.06 -5.41
CA TRP A 128 -1.43 8.19 -5.73
C TRP A 128 -1.47 9.24 -4.63
N GLU A 129 -1.78 10.50 -5.02
CA GLU A 129 -1.93 11.63 -4.10
C GLU A 129 -2.87 12.66 -4.72
N LYS A 130 -3.80 13.23 -3.92
CA LYS A 130 -4.80 14.20 -4.34
C LYS A 130 -4.80 15.41 -3.44
N VAL A 131 -4.89 16.62 -4.02
CA VAL A 131 -5.07 17.85 -3.25
C VAL A 131 -6.49 17.92 -2.72
N ILE A 132 -6.64 18.19 -1.44
CA ILE A 132 -7.93 18.32 -0.75
C ILE A 132 -8.09 19.70 -0.11
N ALA A 133 -9.31 20.13 0.12
CA ALA A 133 -9.60 21.31 0.90
C ALA A 133 -9.47 21.05 2.42
N ARG A 134 -9.42 22.10 3.23
CA ARG A 134 -9.30 21.94 4.68
C ARG A 134 -10.54 21.30 5.29
N GLU A 135 -11.72 21.61 4.75
CA GLU A 135 -13.00 21.00 5.12
C GLU A 135 -13.09 19.51 4.80
N ASP A 136 -12.27 19.00 3.86
CA ASP A 136 -12.21 17.59 3.49
C ASP A 136 -11.36 16.75 4.47
N ARG A 137 -10.66 17.39 5.42
CA ARG A 137 -9.88 16.68 6.46
C ARG A 137 -10.78 16.07 7.52
N ASN A 138 -11.54 15.05 7.15
CA ASN A 138 -12.46 14.36 8.04
C ASN A 138 -12.66 12.89 7.62
N THR A 139 -13.19 12.10 8.55
CA THR A 139 -13.43 10.67 8.36
C THR A 139 -14.44 10.37 7.26
N ASP A 140 -15.42 11.24 7.02
CA ASP A 140 -16.42 11.00 5.99
C ASP A 140 -15.82 11.12 4.58
N TYR A 141 -14.93 12.08 4.37
CA TYR A 141 -14.18 12.19 3.12
C TYR A 141 -13.25 10.97 2.90
N LEU A 142 -12.56 10.55 3.96
CA LEU A 142 -11.75 9.34 3.95
C LEU A 142 -12.57 8.12 3.54
N LYS A 143 -13.70 7.88 4.21
CA LYS A 143 -14.61 6.75 3.91
C LYS A 143 -15.18 6.78 2.50
N ARG A 144 -15.52 7.95 1.97
CA ARG A 144 -15.97 8.09 0.57
C ARG A 144 -14.88 7.66 -0.40
N THR A 145 -13.67 8.18 -0.22
CA THR A 145 -12.53 7.82 -1.09
C THR A 145 -12.19 6.34 -1.04
N VAL A 146 -12.31 5.70 0.13
CA VAL A 146 -12.13 4.24 0.26
C VAL A 146 -13.17 3.49 -0.58
N ARG A 147 -14.45 3.89 -0.53
CA ARG A 147 -15.50 3.27 -1.34
C ARG A 147 -15.24 3.45 -2.84
N ASP A 148 -14.73 4.61 -3.26
CA ASP A 148 -14.38 4.87 -4.66
C ASP A 148 -13.25 3.94 -5.12
N ILE A 149 -12.23 3.70 -4.30
CA ILE A 149 -11.13 2.77 -4.60
C ILE A 149 -11.63 1.32 -4.67
N VAL A 150 -12.41 0.88 -3.68
CA VAL A 150 -13.00 -0.47 -3.67
C VAL A 150 -13.93 -0.66 -4.87
N GLY A 151 -14.68 0.37 -5.23
CA GLY A 151 -15.48 0.38 -6.47
C GLY A 151 -14.63 0.10 -7.70
N ALA A 152 -13.51 0.80 -7.86
CA ALA A 152 -12.58 0.62 -8.99
C ALA A 152 -11.96 -0.79 -9.00
N VAL A 153 -11.66 -1.37 -7.83
CA VAL A 153 -11.19 -2.77 -7.71
C VAL A 153 -12.26 -3.74 -8.20
N CYS A 154 -13.50 -3.59 -7.73
CA CYS A 154 -14.61 -4.47 -8.10
C CYS A 154 -14.97 -4.36 -9.59
N GLU A 155 -14.98 -3.15 -10.16
CA GLU A 155 -15.19 -2.93 -11.60
C GLU A 155 -14.11 -3.61 -12.44
N THR A 156 -12.86 -3.55 -11.99
CA THR A 156 -11.76 -4.25 -12.65
C THR A 156 -11.93 -5.77 -12.59
N ASN A 157 -12.36 -6.29 -11.45
CA ASN A 157 -12.63 -7.72 -11.27
C ASN A 157 -13.80 -8.20 -12.14
N ASP A 158 -14.88 -7.43 -12.23
CA ASP A 158 -16.03 -7.75 -13.09
C ASP A 158 -15.60 -7.82 -14.57
N ALA A 159 -14.82 -6.83 -15.03
CA ALA A 159 -14.29 -6.80 -16.39
C ALA A 159 -13.32 -7.97 -16.64
N LEU A 160 -12.49 -8.33 -15.66
CA LEU A 160 -11.58 -9.47 -15.72
C LEU A 160 -12.35 -10.79 -15.90
N GLY A 161 -13.43 -11.01 -15.15
CA GLY A 161 -14.28 -12.20 -15.25
C GLY A 161 -14.95 -12.34 -16.62
N VAL A 162 -15.23 -11.21 -17.31
CA VAL A 162 -15.72 -11.25 -18.70
C VAL A 162 -14.60 -11.64 -19.68
N ALA A 163 -13.38 -11.09 -19.49
CA ALA A 163 -12.24 -11.35 -20.37
C ALA A 163 -11.62 -12.73 -20.15
N PHE A 164 -11.67 -13.24 -18.93
CA PHE A 164 -11.13 -14.53 -18.50
C PHE A 164 -12.18 -15.32 -17.71
N PRO A 165 -13.11 -16.02 -18.38
CA PRO A 165 -14.24 -16.68 -17.73
C PRO A 165 -13.89 -17.81 -16.76
N SER A 166 -12.63 -18.26 -16.73
CA SER A 166 -12.13 -19.22 -15.75
C SER A 166 -11.82 -18.59 -14.38
N LEU A 167 -11.72 -17.26 -14.31
CA LEU A 167 -11.45 -16.53 -13.07
C LEU A 167 -12.77 -16.13 -12.40
N HIS A 168 -12.92 -16.51 -11.14
CA HIS A 168 -14.18 -16.35 -10.39
C HIS A 168 -14.00 -15.75 -9.00
N THR A 169 -13.02 -14.87 -8.81
CA THR A 169 -12.81 -14.21 -7.52
C THR A 169 -14.02 -13.34 -7.18
N LYS A 170 -14.65 -13.64 -6.04
CA LYS A 170 -15.78 -12.86 -5.53
C LYS A 170 -15.25 -11.80 -4.55
N LEU A 171 -15.56 -10.55 -4.83
CA LEU A 171 -15.24 -9.42 -3.95
C LEU A 171 -16.53 -8.83 -3.40
N ASP A 172 -16.46 -8.35 -2.15
CA ASP A 172 -17.55 -7.61 -1.54
C ASP A 172 -17.33 -6.10 -1.77
N ARG A 173 -18.33 -5.44 -2.38
CA ARG A 173 -18.31 -3.99 -2.63
C ARG A 173 -18.58 -3.19 -1.35
N ASP A 174 -19.27 -3.79 -0.39
CA ASP A 174 -19.61 -3.14 0.87
C ASP A 174 -18.39 -3.15 1.79
N VAL A 175 -17.94 -1.97 2.15
CA VAL A 175 -16.78 -1.79 3.04
C VAL A 175 -17.24 -1.68 4.49
N PHE A 176 -16.76 -2.58 5.32
CA PHE A 176 -16.92 -2.48 6.76
C PHE A 176 -15.81 -1.58 7.34
N PHE A 177 -16.20 -0.54 8.07
CA PHE A 177 -15.27 0.42 8.68
C PHE A 177 -15.14 0.16 10.17
N ILE A 178 -13.92 -0.03 10.64
CA ILE A 178 -13.62 -0.27 12.06
C ILE A 178 -12.29 0.40 12.41
N THR A 179 -12.17 0.92 13.62
CA THR A 179 -10.91 1.44 14.14
C THR A 179 -10.06 0.31 14.71
N THR A 180 -8.74 0.50 14.77
CA THR A 180 -7.83 -0.44 15.43
C THR A 180 -8.18 -0.66 16.89
N GLN A 181 -8.68 0.37 17.59
CA GLN A 181 -9.11 0.24 18.98
C GLN A 181 -10.38 -0.59 19.13
N GLU A 182 -11.40 -0.35 18.29
CA GLU A 182 -12.62 -1.17 18.29
C GLU A 182 -12.29 -2.63 18.00
N LEU A 183 -11.37 -2.88 17.07
CA LEU A 183 -10.92 -4.23 16.73
C LEU A 183 -10.17 -4.89 17.90
N GLU A 184 -9.34 -4.15 18.64
CA GLU A 184 -8.71 -4.64 19.87
C GLU A 184 -9.75 -4.95 20.96
N ASP A 185 -10.72 -4.05 21.16
CA ASP A 185 -11.78 -4.24 22.16
C ASP A 185 -12.65 -5.48 21.83
N MET A 186 -12.86 -5.82 20.54
CA MET A 186 -13.57 -7.02 20.11
C MET A 186 -12.78 -8.32 20.34
N TYR A 187 -11.45 -8.27 20.18
CA TYR A 187 -10.57 -9.45 20.25
C TYR A 187 -9.33 -9.17 21.10
N PRO A 188 -9.47 -8.91 22.40
CA PRO A 188 -8.36 -8.44 23.25
C PRO A 188 -7.21 -9.41 23.36
N ASP A 189 -7.49 -10.73 23.32
CA ASP A 189 -6.52 -11.80 23.51
C ASP A 189 -5.79 -12.20 22.21
N LYS A 190 -6.16 -11.59 21.06
CA LYS A 190 -5.58 -11.92 19.75
C LYS A 190 -4.48 -10.94 19.36
N THR A 191 -3.54 -11.41 18.58
CA THR A 191 -2.54 -10.56 17.90
C THR A 191 -3.21 -9.69 16.83
N PRO A 192 -2.59 -8.57 16.40
CA PRO A 192 -3.14 -7.74 15.33
C PRO A 192 -3.53 -8.52 14.07
N LYS A 193 -2.67 -9.40 13.56
CA LYS A 193 -2.96 -10.21 12.37
C LYS A 193 -4.08 -11.24 12.58
N GLU A 194 -4.19 -11.82 13.76
CA GLU A 194 -5.34 -12.67 14.09
C GLU A 194 -6.64 -11.88 14.15
N ARG A 195 -6.63 -10.65 14.68
CA ARG A 195 -7.79 -9.74 14.70
C ARG A 195 -8.25 -9.42 13.29
N GLU A 196 -7.32 -9.09 12.39
CA GLU A 196 -7.61 -8.84 10.97
C GLU A 196 -8.25 -10.07 10.31
N ASN A 197 -7.73 -11.26 10.55
CA ASN A 197 -8.30 -12.50 10.02
C ASN A 197 -9.72 -12.74 10.53
N GLU A 198 -10.00 -12.49 11.81
CA GLU A 198 -11.34 -12.69 12.38
C GLU A 198 -12.37 -11.74 11.80
N ILE A 199 -12.04 -10.46 11.67
CA ILE A 199 -13.00 -9.49 11.13
C ILE A 199 -13.24 -9.72 9.64
N LEU A 200 -12.21 -10.12 8.86
CA LEU A 200 -12.34 -10.37 7.43
C LEU A 200 -13.04 -11.68 7.08
N ARG A 201 -13.11 -12.65 7.99
CA ARG A 201 -14.00 -13.81 7.84
C ARG A 201 -15.48 -13.42 7.91
N GLN A 202 -15.82 -12.32 8.61
CA GLN A 202 -17.18 -11.84 8.76
C GLN A 202 -17.53 -10.80 7.69
N HIS A 203 -16.58 -9.92 7.37
CA HIS A 203 -16.71 -8.82 6.42
C HIS A 203 -15.54 -8.91 5.42
N HIS A 204 -15.79 -9.44 4.24
CA HIS A 204 -14.73 -9.74 3.28
C HIS A 204 -13.98 -8.52 2.74
N THR A 205 -14.48 -7.30 2.96
CA THR A 205 -13.82 -6.04 2.66
C THR A 205 -13.91 -5.11 3.88
N VAL A 206 -12.76 -4.78 4.44
CA VAL A 206 -12.64 -3.96 5.67
C VAL A 206 -11.72 -2.78 5.41
N PHE A 207 -12.07 -1.61 5.93
CA PHE A 207 -11.14 -0.51 6.09
C PHE A 207 -10.81 -0.37 7.57
N LEU A 208 -9.59 -0.74 7.93
CA LEU A 208 -9.07 -0.68 9.29
C LEU A 208 -8.44 0.69 9.53
N MET A 209 -9.09 1.50 10.38
CA MET A 209 -8.76 2.92 10.58
C MET A 209 -7.87 3.16 11.80
N GLN A 210 -7.17 4.30 11.79
CA GLN A 210 -6.41 4.85 12.92
C GLN A 210 -5.21 3.97 13.32
N ILE A 211 -4.34 3.74 12.34
CA ILE A 211 -3.09 2.99 12.51
C ILE A 211 -1.95 3.95 12.87
N GLY A 212 -1.06 3.54 13.77
CA GLY A 212 0.16 4.26 14.18
C GLY A 212 0.19 4.67 15.64
N GLY A 213 -0.96 5.09 16.20
CA GLY A 213 -1.07 5.42 17.61
C GLY A 213 -1.08 4.21 18.54
N LYS A 214 -0.73 4.40 19.82
CA LYS A 214 -0.84 3.37 20.85
C LYS A 214 -2.30 3.12 21.21
N LEU A 215 -2.68 1.85 21.27
CA LEU A 215 -3.98 1.39 21.74
C LEU A 215 -4.04 1.34 23.28
N LYS A 216 -5.19 0.97 23.84
CA LYS A 216 -5.38 0.80 25.30
C LYS A 216 -4.41 -0.20 25.91
N SER A 217 -3.98 -1.20 25.15
CA SER A 217 -2.94 -2.17 25.56
C SER A 217 -1.54 -1.54 25.69
N GLY A 218 -1.34 -0.28 25.26
CA GLY A 218 -0.05 0.41 25.25
C GLY A 218 0.81 0.11 24.04
N LYS A 219 0.34 -0.74 23.10
CA LYS A 219 1.03 -1.08 21.85
C LYS A 219 0.23 -0.54 20.65
N PRO A 220 0.87 -0.18 19.53
CA PRO A 220 0.13 0.09 18.30
C PRO A 220 -0.43 -1.21 17.70
N HIS A 221 -1.44 -1.09 16.84
CA HIS A 221 -1.91 -2.21 16.03
C HIS A 221 -0.83 -2.64 15.02
N ASP A 222 -0.31 -1.67 14.30
CA ASP A 222 0.79 -1.82 13.35
C ASP A 222 1.63 -0.53 13.32
N GLY A 223 2.85 -0.60 12.70
CA GLY A 223 3.71 0.55 12.48
C GLY A 223 3.13 1.51 11.45
N ARG A 224 3.37 2.81 11.66
CA ARG A 224 3.07 3.84 10.66
C ARG A 224 4.05 4.99 10.86
N ALA A 225 4.79 5.36 9.82
CA ALA A 225 5.69 6.48 9.88
C ALA A 225 4.95 7.77 10.31
N PRO A 226 5.58 8.64 11.11
CA PRO A 226 4.91 9.80 11.69
C PRO A 226 4.75 10.97 10.71
N ASP A 227 5.34 10.92 9.53
CA ASP A 227 5.62 12.11 8.72
C ASP A 227 4.89 12.17 7.37
N TYR A 228 3.92 11.28 7.13
CA TYR A 228 3.05 11.43 5.98
C TYR A 228 1.55 11.18 6.28
N ASP A 229 1.12 10.07 6.88
CA ASP A 229 -0.28 9.86 7.24
C ASP A 229 -0.63 10.46 8.59
N ASP A 230 -1.78 11.15 8.68
CA ASP A 230 -2.38 11.50 9.96
C ASP A 230 -2.95 10.25 10.61
N TRP A 231 -2.43 9.86 11.79
CA TRP A 231 -2.81 8.61 12.46
C TRP A 231 -4.29 8.56 12.88
N ASP A 232 -4.94 9.72 12.98
CA ASP A 232 -6.38 9.79 13.26
C ASP A 232 -7.24 9.68 11.98
N LEU A 233 -6.62 9.83 10.78
CA LEU A 233 -7.29 9.95 9.48
C LEU A 233 -6.67 9.03 8.40
N ASN A 234 -6.18 7.86 8.80
CA ASN A 234 -5.58 6.87 7.91
C ASN A 234 -6.22 5.49 8.09
N GLY A 235 -5.77 4.55 7.31
CA GLY A 235 -6.11 3.14 7.44
C GLY A 235 -5.66 2.31 6.26
N ASP A 236 -5.95 1.01 6.36
CA ASP A 236 -5.63 0.03 5.35
C ASP A 236 -6.90 -0.62 4.79
N ILE A 237 -6.97 -0.72 3.46
CA ILE A 237 -8.00 -1.52 2.77
C ILE A 237 -7.52 -2.97 2.81
N LEU A 238 -8.25 -3.78 3.53
CA LEU A 238 -8.03 -5.20 3.68
C LEU A 238 -9.13 -5.96 2.96
N MET A 239 -8.77 -7.02 2.23
CA MET A 239 -9.72 -7.92 1.60
C MET A 239 -9.42 -9.37 2.02
N TRP A 240 -10.45 -10.22 2.03
CA TRP A 240 -10.27 -11.64 2.30
C TRP A 240 -9.61 -12.34 1.12
N ASN A 241 -8.48 -12.99 1.34
CA ASN A 241 -7.84 -13.83 0.34
C ASN A 241 -8.42 -15.26 0.44
N PRO A 242 -9.24 -15.70 -0.52
CA PRO A 242 -9.90 -17.01 -0.46
C PRO A 242 -8.94 -18.17 -0.70
N VAL A 243 -7.80 -17.95 -1.36
CA VAL A 243 -6.80 -19.00 -1.63
C VAL A 243 -5.99 -19.30 -0.38
N LEU A 244 -5.46 -18.26 0.26
CA LEU A 244 -4.63 -18.39 1.46
C LEU A 244 -5.43 -18.38 2.76
N GLN A 245 -6.74 -18.10 2.71
CA GLN A 245 -7.64 -18.03 3.87
C GLN A 245 -7.15 -17.04 4.95
N CYS A 246 -6.72 -15.86 4.52
CA CYS A 246 -6.18 -14.82 5.39
C CYS A 246 -6.60 -13.40 4.99
N ALA A 247 -6.40 -12.46 5.90
CA ALA A 247 -6.45 -11.03 5.64
C ALA A 247 -5.38 -10.63 4.62
N PHE A 248 -5.75 -9.78 3.67
CA PHE A 248 -4.89 -9.38 2.58
C PHE A 248 -4.96 -7.86 2.38
N GLU A 249 -3.88 -7.18 2.71
CA GLU A 249 -3.78 -5.73 2.52
C GLU A 249 -3.59 -5.40 1.05
N ILE A 250 -4.52 -4.60 0.52
CA ILE A 250 -4.49 -4.10 -0.86
C ILE A 250 -3.88 -2.70 -0.93
N SER A 251 -4.19 -1.87 0.06
CA SER A 251 -3.77 -0.47 0.05
C SER A 251 -3.61 0.07 1.45
N SER A 252 -2.55 0.81 1.66
CA SER A 252 -2.37 1.70 2.81
C SER A 252 -2.56 3.14 2.34
N MET A 253 -3.40 3.92 3.04
CA MET A 253 -3.79 5.26 2.63
C MET A 253 -4.21 6.14 3.81
N GLY A 254 -4.20 7.46 3.58
CA GLY A 254 -4.71 8.40 4.58
C GLY A 254 -4.80 9.84 4.08
N ILE A 255 -5.52 10.63 4.84
CA ILE A 255 -5.39 12.08 4.79
C ILE A 255 -4.02 12.39 5.41
N ARG A 256 -3.22 13.17 4.69
CA ARG A 256 -1.85 13.43 5.12
C ARG A 256 -1.82 14.39 6.31
N VAL A 257 -0.74 14.29 7.09
CA VAL A 257 -0.51 15.22 8.20
C VAL A 257 -0.61 16.68 7.75
N ASP A 258 -1.20 17.52 8.60
CA ASP A 258 -1.03 18.97 8.55
C ASP A 258 0.11 19.40 9.49
N GLU A 259 0.28 20.70 9.65
CA GLU A 259 1.33 21.28 10.47
C GLU A 259 1.27 20.79 11.92
N LYS A 260 0.04 20.66 12.46
CA LYS A 260 -0.22 20.28 13.85
C LYS A 260 -0.05 18.78 14.08
N SER A 261 -0.63 17.97 13.21
CA SER A 261 -0.53 16.50 13.34
C SER A 261 0.90 16.02 13.07
N LEU A 262 1.63 16.64 12.12
CA LEU A 262 3.04 16.34 11.94
C LEU A 262 3.85 16.63 13.19
N ASP A 263 3.73 17.84 13.75
CA ASP A 263 4.47 18.24 14.95
C ASP A 263 4.22 17.28 16.13
N ARG A 264 2.93 16.95 16.36
CA ARG A 264 2.52 15.99 17.39
C ARG A 264 3.11 14.60 17.15
N GLN A 265 2.99 14.07 15.93
CA GLN A 265 3.41 12.71 15.61
C GLN A 265 4.91 12.53 15.64
N LEU A 266 5.69 13.52 15.21
CA LEU A 266 7.15 13.49 15.32
C LEU A 266 7.60 13.37 16.78
N THR A 267 6.99 14.13 17.69
CA THR A 267 7.27 14.03 19.13
C THR A 267 6.87 12.66 19.71
N LEU A 268 5.68 12.15 19.36
CA LEU A 268 5.20 10.85 19.84
C LEU A 268 6.07 9.69 19.36
N ALA A 269 6.65 9.81 18.16
CA ALA A 269 7.53 8.82 17.56
C ALA A 269 9.01 9.00 17.96
N GLY A 270 9.37 10.07 18.69
CA GLY A 270 10.76 10.37 19.03
C GLY A 270 11.64 10.74 17.83
N CYS A 271 11.03 11.31 16.77
CA CYS A 271 11.68 11.70 15.51
C CYS A 271 11.79 13.22 15.37
N ASP A 272 12.06 13.93 16.44
CA ASP A 272 12.11 15.41 16.49
C ASP A 272 13.17 16.03 15.56
N ASP A 273 14.25 15.30 15.32
CA ASP A 273 15.34 15.67 14.41
C ASP A 273 14.85 15.89 12.97
N ARG A 274 13.81 15.17 12.54
CA ARG A 274 13.24 15.30 11.19
C ARG A 274 12.64 16.68 10.90
N ARG A 275 12.28 17.48 11.92
CA ARG A 275 11.82 18.86 11.72
C ARG A 275 12.81 19.73 10.97
N SER A 276 14.11 19.40 11.04
CA SER A 276 15.18 20.11 10.36
C SER A 276 15.28 19.81 8.87
N LEU A 277 14.68 18.72 8.38
CA LEU A 277 14.76 18.29 6.99
C LEU A 277 13.93 19.22 6.07
N PRO A 278 14.35 19.42 4.81
CA PRO A 278 13.71 20.37 3.89
C PRO A 278 12.21 20.15 3.71
N PHE A 279 11.78 18.92 3.46
CA PHE A 279 10.36 18.58 3.29
C PHE A 279 9.53 18.91 4.53
N HIS A 280 10.04 18.55 5.72
CA HIS A 280 9.33 18.76 7.00
C HIS A 280 9.22 20.24 7.33
N LYS A 281 10.26 21.04 7.07
CA LYS A 281 10.20 22.50 7.21
C LYS A 281 9.13 23.12 6.35
N MET A 282 9.07 22.75 5.07
CA MET A 282 8.02 23.26 4.16
C MET A 282 6.62 22.92 4.66
N LEU A 283 6.43 21.71 5.22
CA LEU A 283 5.13 21.27 5.73
C LEU A 283 4.76 22.05 7.00
N LEU A 284 5.69 22.16 7.97
CA LEU A 284 5.47 22.90 9.22
C LEU A 284 5.21 24.40 8.98
N ASN A 285 5.77 24.97 7.92
CA ASN A 285 5.53 26.34 7.50
C ASN A 285 4.23 26.53 6.71
N GLY A 286 3.44 25.47 6.47
CA GLY A 286 2.21 25.55 5.69
C GLY A 286 2.43 25.80 4.20
N GLU A 287 3.62 25.49 3.67
CA GLU A 287 3.96 25.72 2.27
C GLU A 287 3.48 24.61 1.33
N LEU A 288 3.11 23.44 1.85
CA LEU A 288 2.61 22.30 1.05
C LEU A 288 1.10 22.25 1.05
N PRO A 289 0.47 21.80 -0.04
CA PRO A 289 -0.98 21.63 -0.09
C PRO A 289 -1.44 20.58 0.94
N LEU A 290 -2.68 20.69 1.42
CA LEU A 290 -3.34 19.60 2.13
C LEU A 290 -3.67 18.50 1.12
N THR A 291 -3.37 17.26 1.48
CA THR A 291 -3.49 16.13 0.55
C THR A 291 -4.02 14.89 1.24
N MET A 292 -4.47 13.97 0.42
CA MET A 292 -4.81 12.59 0.75
C MET A 292 -4.13 11.69 -0.28
N GLY A 293 -3.61 10.56 0.15
CA GLY A 293 -2.96 9.66 -0.78
C GLY A 293 -2.76 8.26 -0.22
N GLY A 294 -2.22 7.40 -1.04
CA GLY A 294 -1.97 6.00 -0.69
C GLY A 294 -1.17 5.28 -1.76
N GLY A 295 -0.84 4.04 -1.46
CA GLY A 295 -0.26 3.10 -2.40
C GLY A 295 -1.14 1.86 -2.52
N ILE A 296 -1.39 1.42 -3.75
CA ILE A 296 -2.14 0.18 -4.04
C ILE A 296 -1.17 -0.79 -4.70
N GLY A 297 -0.94 -1.94 -4.05
CA GLY A 297 0.00 -2.96 -4.54
C GLY A 297 -0.44 -3.53 -5.88
N GLN A 298 0.36 -3.33 -6.95
CA GLN A 298 0.02 -3.82 -8.29
C GLN A 298 0.03 -5.35 -8.33
N SER A 299 1.13 -5.95 -7.89
CA SER A 299 1.25 -7.41 -7.83
C SER A 299 0.29 -8.03 -6.82
N ARG A 300 0.04 -7.38 -5.67
CA ARG A 300 -0.96 -7.83 -4.71
C ARG A 300 -2.37 -7.84 -5.31
N LEU A 301 -2.75 -6.79 -6.04
CA LEU A 301 -4.06 -6.77 -6.70
C LEU A 301 -4.17 -7.87 -7.77
N CYS A 302 -3.13 -8.08 -8.59
CA CYS A 302 -3.09 -9.18 -9.55
C CYS A 302 -3.23 -10.54 -8.85
N MET A 303 -2.48 -10.76 -7.76
CA MET A 303 -2.56 -11.98 -6.96
C MET A 303 -3.98 -12.26 -6.46
N LEU A 304 -4.65 -11.26 -5.90
CA LEU A 304 -6.02 -11.39 -5.39
C LEU A 304 -7.02 -11.71 -6.50
N LEU A 305 -7.01 -10.90 -7.59
CA LEU A 305 -8.02 -11.00 -8.64
C LEU A 305 -7.87 -12.27 -9.50
N ILE A 306 -6.64 -12.71 -9.73
CA ILE A 306 -6.36 -13.94 -10.46
C ILE A 306 -6.57 -15.16 -9.55
N GLY A 307 -6.34 -15.04 -8.25
CA GLY A 307 -6.45 -16.13 -7.29
C GLY A 307 -5.18 -16.99 -7.25
N THR A 308 -4.00 -16.38 -7.24
CA THR A 308 -2.72 -17.08 -7.09
C THR A 308 -2.34 -17.27 -5.62
N ALA A 309 -1.55 -18.32 -5.33
CA ALA A 309 -1.16 -18.69 -3.98
C ALA A 309 0.14 -18.01 -3.52
N HIS A 310 0.94 -17.52 -4.46
CA HIS A 310 2.22 -16.88 -4.17
C HIS A 310 2.42 -15.64 -5.03
N ILE A 311 2.92 -14.55 -4.45
CA ILE A 311 3.15 -13.29 -5.17
C ILE A 311 4.12 -13.46 -6.34
N GLY A 312 5.05 -14.41 -6.25
CA GLY A 312 5.98 -14.76 -7.33
C GLY A 312 5.34 -15.36 -8.58
N GLU A 313 4.07 -15.77 -8.53
CA GLU A 313 3.33 -16.17 -9.73
C GLU A 313 2.96 -14.96 -10.61
N VAL A 314 2.86 -13.77 -10.00
CA VAL A 314 2.43 -12.52 -10.69
C VAL A 314 3.52 -11.44 -10.70
N GLN A 315 4.68 -11.72 -10.10
CA GLN A 315 5.78 -10.77 -9.98
C GLN A 315 7.13 -11.47 -10.11
N VAL A 316 7.99 -10.95 -10.99
CA VAL A 316 9.39 -11.39 -11.05
C VAL A 316 10.16 -10.80 -9.88
N SER A 317 10.83 -11.66 -9.09
CA SER A 317 11.66 -11.27 -7.95
C SER A 317 12.76 -12.31 -7.67
N LEU A 318 13.41 -12.18 -6.52
CA LEU A 318 14.40 -13.16 -6.06
C LEU A 318 13.82 -13.95 -4.87
N TRP A 319 13.95 -15.27 -4.93
CA TRP A 319 13.42 -16.19 -3.94
C TRP A 319 14.54 -17.11 -3.44
N ASP A 320 14.50 -17.41 -2.15
CA ASP A 320 15.41 -18.39 -1.56
C ASP A 320 15.12 -19.81 -2.10
N GLU A 321 16.07 -20.72 -1.87
CA GLU A 321 15.99 -22.10 -2.37
C GLU A 321 14.81 -22.87 -1.75
N ALA A 322 14.50 -22.65 -0.47
CA ALA A 322 13.39 -23.31 0.19
C ALA A 322 12.04 -22.88 -0.38
N THR A 323 11.86 -21.59 -0.65
CA THR A 323 10.67 -21.04 -1.34
C THR A 323 10.52 -21.63 -2.73
N ARG A 324 11.58 -21.61 -3.54
CA ARG A 324 11.56 -22.20 -4.91
C ARG A 324 11.17 -23.65 -4.86
N LYS A 325 11.81 -24.43 -3.98
CA LYS A 325 11.50 -25.84 -3.83
C LYS A 325 10.06 -26.11 -3.40
N THR A 326 9.52 -25.34 -2.44
CA THR A 326 8.14 -25.48 -1.98
C THR A 326 7.15 -25.25 -3.12
N CYS A 327 7.38 -24.23 -3.95
CA CYS A 327 6.54 -23.93 -5.11
C CYS A 327 6.66 -25.00 -6.21
N GLU A 328 7.89 -25.44 -6.53
CA GLU A 328 8.16 -26.48 -7.52
C GLU A 328 7.50 -27.82 -7.14
N ASP A 329 7.68 -28.25 -5.88
CA ASP A 329 7.08 -29.50 -5.35
C ASP A 329 5.54 -29.47 -5.42
N ALA A 330 4.93 -28.29 -5.36
CA ALA A 330 3.50 -28.07 -5.52
C ALA A 330 3.06 -27.79 -6.98
N GLY A 331 3.98 -27.78 -7.94
CA GLY A 331 3.68 -27.47 -9.34
C GLY A 331 3.34 -26.01 -9.61
N VAL A 332 3.78 -25.11 -8.74
CA VAL A 332 3.61 -23.64 -8.85
C VAL A 332 4.85 -23.05 -9.51
N MET A 333 4.64 -22.33 -10.62
CA MET A 333 5.70 -21.66 -11.34
C MET A 333 5.87 -20.23 -10.81
N LEU A 334 7.06 -19.90 -10.33
CA LEU A 334 7.47 -18.51 -10.05
C LEU A 334 8.01 -17.86 -11.33
N LEU A 335 7.60 -16.61 -11.62
CA LEU A 335 8.03 -15.84 -12.78
C LEU A 335 9.51 -15.44 -12.72
#